data_df12a2f003732df3b1fc87ac9c1e7fcc
#
_entry.id   df12a2f003732df3b1fc87ac9c1e7fcc
#
_cell.length_a   1.000
_cell.length_b   1.000
_cell.length_c   1.000
_cell.angle_alpha   90.00
_cell.angle_beta   90.00
_cell.angle_gamma   90.00
#
_symmetry.space_group_name_H-M   'P 1'
#
loop_
_entity.id
_entity.type
_entity.pdbx_description
1 polymer ?
#
loop_
_entity_poly.entity_id
_entity_poly.type
_entity_poly.pdbx_seq_one_letter_code
_entity_poly.pdbx_strand_id
1 'polypeptide(L)'
;MGENVLKFGTYVRVGNAAEAYELLQKNRNNKIVGGGIWMRLGSRRVATAIDLSACGLDQIEETETEFRIGAMCTLRQLERHAELNALVNNVFEFAVHDIVGVQLRNTATVGGSIYGRFGFSDVLSAFLALDSYVELTGAGRVPLAEFVDMGYVRDVIEHIVVVKHDYRASYEAVRKAATDFPSLHVTAAWWDNSWHVTVGARPLRATLLQGEACGLSAEQPSEDELRALAASVRALSYGTNLWGSADYRRRISAPLAIQAVRRAAGIELSAALARELEGVQIPKFATDEYSCRRAPGVDSSEVR
;
A
#
# COMPACT_ATOMS: atom_id res chain seq x y z
N MET A 1 9.90 24.31 28.94
CA MET A 1 9.68 23.52 27.72
C MET A 1 8.51 22.58 27.97
N GLY A 2 7.31 22.87 27.46
CA GLY A 2 6.16 21.99 27.61
C GLY A 2 6.39 20.75 26.78
N GLU A 3 6.37 19.59 27.42
CA GLU A 3 6.52 18.30 26.73
C GLU A 3 5.40 18.14 25.70
N ASN A 4 5.75 18.13 24.42
CA ASN A 4 4.87 17.81 23.30
C ASN A 4 4.64 16.28 23.30
N VAL A 5 3.92 15.78 24.29
CA VAL A 5 3.62 14.36 24.46
C VAL A 5 2.13 14.11 24.16
N LEU A 6 1.84 13.09 23.40
CA LEU A 6 0.47 12.59 23.20
C LEU A 6 -0.18 12.29 24.56
N LYS A 7 -1.35 12.84 24.82
CA LYS A 7 -2.09 12.64 26.08
C LYS A 7 -3.47 12.08 25.79
N PHE A 8 -3.81 11.01 26.47
CA PHE A 8 -5.17 10.45 26.48
C PHE A 8 -5.90 10.90 27.76
N GLY A 9 -7.14 11.36 27.62
CA GLY A 9 -8.01 11.63 28.75
C GLY A 9 -8.54 10.32 29.35
N THR A 10 -9.02 9.43 28.47
CA THR A 10 -9.55 8.11 28.82
C THR A 10 -9.08 7.09 27.80
N TYR A 11 -8.97 5.84 28.24
CA TYR A 11 -8.72 4.69 27.37
C TYR A 11 -9.89 3.71 27.54
N VAL A 12 -10.44 3.24 26.43
CA VAL A 12 -11.56 2.27 26.41
C VAL A 12 -11.22 1.19 25.39
N ARG A 13 -11.22 -0.06 25.86
CA ARG A 13 -11.15 -1.24 25.02
C ARG A 13 -12.54 -1.74 24.77
N VAL A 14 -12.99 -1.68 23.52
CA VAL A 14 -14.35 -2.05 23.09
C VAL A 14 -14.44 -3.50 22.65
N GLY A 15 -15.62 -4.10 22.75
CA GLY A 15 -15.85 -5.48 22.38
C GLY A 15 -16.27 -5.68 20.91
N ASN A 16 -16.67 -4.63 20.20
CA ASN A 16 -17.08 -4.70 18.80
C ASN A 16 -16.97 -3.33 18.11
N ALA A 17 -17.06 -3.33 16.78
CA ALA A 17 -16.92 -2.13 15.96
C ALA A 17 -18.07 -1.14 16.12
N ALA A 18 -19.28 -1.61 16.38
CA ALA A 18 -20.44 -0.74 16.61
C ALA A 18 -20.28 0.13 17.87
N GLU A 19 -19.80 -0.46 18.97
CA GLU A 19 -19.47 0.28 20.19
C GLU A 19 -18.37 1.31 19.93
N ALA A 20 -17.33 0.93 19.16
CA ALA A 20 -16.27 1.84 18.76
C ALA A 20 -16.81 3.03 17.96
N TYR A 21 -17.71 2.76 17.00
CA TYR A 21 -18.35 3.77 16.18
C TYR A 21 -19.16 4.74 17.01
N GLU A 22 -20.01 4.25 17.91
CA GLU A 22 -20.81 5.08 18.81
C GLU A 22 -19.92 6.00 19.67
N LEU A 23 -18.85 5.45 20.28
CA LEU A 23 -17.91 6.23 21.05
C LEU A 23 -17.18 7.26 20.19
N LEU A 24 -16.82 6.89 18.96
CA LEU A 24 -16.18 7.79 18.03
C LEU A 24 -17.07 8.99 17.71
N GLN A 25 -18.40 8.79 17.53
CA GLN A 25 -19.35 9.86 17.23
C GLN A 25 -19.60 10.80 18.41
N LYS A 26 -19.50 10.34 19.66
CA LYS A 26 -19.80 11.13 20.87
C LYS A 26 -18.91 12.38 21.04
N ASN A 27 -17.65 12.33 20.57
CA ASN A 27 -16.74 13.46 20.72
C ASN A 27 -15.72 13.50 19.58
N ARG A 28 -15.59 14.65 18.92
CA ARG A 28 -14.64 14.87 17.80
C ARG A 28 -13.18 14.57 18.14
N ASN A 29 -12.82 14.62 19.42
CA ASN A 29 -11.48 14.34 19.91
C ASN A 29 -11.27 12.87 20.31
N ASN A 30 -12.30 12.03 20.21
CA ASN A 30 -12.15 10.58 20.34
C ASN A 30 -11.42 10.02 19.11
N LYS A 31 -10.54 9.05 19.30
CA LYS A 31 -9.74 8.45 18.24
C LYS A 31 -9.69 6.96 18.39
N ILE A 32 -9.82 6.27 17.26
CA ILE A 32 -9.51 4.84 17.16
C ILE A 32 -8.00 4.67 17.30
N VAL A 33 -7.58 3.66 18.04
CA VAL A 33 -6.19 3.26 18.20
C VAL A 33 -6.00 1.90 17.53
N GLY A 34 -5.22 1.88 16.45
CA GLY A 34 -4.63 0.67 15.90
C GLY A 34 -3.26 0.43 16.57
N GLY A 35 -2.21 0.15 15.81
CA GLY A 35 -0.84 0.02 16.35
C GLY A 35 -0.24 1.28 16.98
N GLY A 36 -0.90 2.43 16.86
CA GLY A 36 -0.49 3.69 17.49
C GLY A 36 0.78 4.33 16.94
N ILE A 37 1.40 3.79 15.90
CA ILE A 37 2.73 4.19 15.39
C ILE A 37 2.77 5.68 15.02
N TRP A 38 1.85 6.15 14.20
CA TRP A 38 1.78 7.57 13.81
C TRP A 38 1.18 8.45 14.90
N MET A 39 0.23 7.93 15.66
CA MET A 39 -0.44 8.68 16.71
C MET A 39 0.56 9.12 17.79
N ARG A 40 1.49 8.27 18.18
CA ARG A 40 2.51 8.57 19.22
C ARG A 40 3.46 9.69 18.87
N LEU A 41 3.62 10.03 17.57
CA LEU A 41 4.45 11.14 17.11
C LEU A 41 3.72 12.49 17.21
N GLY A 42 2.42 12.45 17.48
CA GLY A 42 1.61 13.66 17.63
C GLY A 42 1.66 14.22 19.06
N SER A 43 1.32 15.51 19.18
CA SER A 43 1.22 16.24 20.45
C SER A 43 -0.23 16.55 20.85
N ARG A 44 -1.21 16.02 20.10
CA ARG A 44 -2.63 16.33 20.30
C ARG A 44 -3.17 15.63 21.56
N ARG A 45 -4.06 16.33 22.26
CA ARG A 45 -4.86 15.72 23.31
C ARG A 45 -6.01 14.93 22.67
N VAL A 46 -6.04 13.63 22.96
CA VAL A 46 -7.13 12.70 22.61
C VAL A 46 -8.05 12.60 23.83
N ALA A 47 -9.35 12.82 23.63
CA ALA A 47 -10.31 12.73 24.75
C ALA A 47 -10.46 11.27 25.18
N THR A 48 -10.82 10.38 24.28
CA THR A 48 -10.87 8.93 24.50
C THR A 48 -10.10 8.21 23.43
N ALA A 49 -9.14 7.38 23.83
CA ALA A 49 -8.50 6.40 22.98
C ALA A 49 -9.37 5.14 22.94
N ILE A 50 -9.88 4.78 21.76
CA ILE A 50 -10.77 3.64 21.52
C ILE A 50 -9.93 2.51 20.93
N ASP A 51 -9.73 1.45 21.68
CA ASP A 51 -8.92 0.30 21.30
C ASP A 51 -9.79 -0.83 20.76
N LEU A 52 -9.49 -1.27 19.54
CA LEU A 52 -10.20 -2.33 18.81
C LEU A 52 -9.63 -3.74 19.08
N SER A 53 -8.64 -3.90 19.96
CA SER A 53 -7.93 -5.18 20.15
C SER A 53 -8.81 -6.33 20.66
N ALA A 54 -10.03 -6.08 21.13
CA ALA A 54 -10.98 -7.10 21.54
C ALA A 54 -12.13 -7.31 20.52
N CYS A 55 -12.08 -6.66 19.35
CA CYS A 55 -13.15 -6.74 18.36
C CYS A 55 -13.01 -7.94 17.40
N GLY A 56 -11.97 -8.77 17.53
CA GLY A 56 -11.74 -9.91 16.61
C GLY A 56 -11.31 -9.49 15.20
N LEU A 57 -10.79 -8.27 15.03
CA LEU A 57 -10.41 -7.71 13.73
C LEU A 57 -8.92 -7.94 13.40
N ASP A 58 -8.29 -8.94 13.97
CA ASP A 58 -6.87 -9.28 13.81
C ASP A 58 -6.62 -10.57 13.00
N GLN A 59 -7.63 -10.99 12.24
CA GLN A 59 -7.59 -12.18 11.39
C GLN A 59 -7.70 -11.82 9.91
N ILE A 60 -7.13 -12.67 9.06
CA ILE A 60 -7.32 -12.65 7.61
C ILE A 60 -8.21 -13.85 7.27
N GLU A 61 -9.40 -13.55 6.80
CA GLU A 61 -10.40 -14.55 6.42
C GLU A 61 -10.38 -14.73 4.91
N GLU A 62 -10.44 -15.99 4.46
CA GLU A 62 -10.55 -16.34 3.06
C GLU A 62 -11.93 -16.93 2.78
N THR A 63 -12.57 -16.43 1.73
CA THR A 63 -13.80 -16.98 1.16
C THR A 63 -13.55 -17.53 -0.25
N GLU A 64 -14.59 -18.03 -0.90
CA GLU A 64 -14.49 -18.45 -2.31
C GLU A 64 -14.14 -17.28 -3.24
N THR A 65 -14.60 -16.06 -2.93
CA THR A 65 -14.54 -14.91 -3.83
C THR A 65 -13.60 -13.79 -3.36
N GLU A 66 -13.22 -13.76 -2.09
CA GLU A 66 -12.45 -12.64 -1.55
C GLU A 66 -11.64 -13.01 -0.31
N PHE A 67 -10.61 -12.20 -0.01
CA PHE A 67 -9.96 -12.12 1.28
C PHE A 67 -10.49 -10.93 2.05
N ARG A 68 -10.83 -11.13 3.33
CA ARG A 68 -11.23 -10.07 4.27
C ARG A 68 -10.15 -9.93 5.34
N ILE A 69 -9.43 -8.83 5.29
CA ILE A 69 -8.30 -8.53 6.17
C ILE A 69 -8.79 -7.61 7.29
N GLY A 70 -8.84 -8.11 8.51
CA GLY A 70 -9.27 -7.31 9.65
C GLY A 70 -8.38 -6.08 9.86
N ALA A 71 -8.98 -4.96 10.24
CA ALA A 71 -8.27 -3.68 10.37
C ALA A 71 -7.13 -3.71 11.41
N MET A 72 -7.19 -4.62 12.38
CA MET A 72 -6.18 -4.84 13.41
C MET A 72 -5.10 -5.84 13.01
N CYS A 73 -5.21 -6.50 11.84
CA CYS A 73 -4.13 -7.29 11.29
C CYS A 73 -2.86 -6.46 11.19
N THR A 74 -1.75 -7.01 11.64
CA THR A 74 -0.44 -6.36 11.57
C THR A 74 0.13 -6.41 10.15
N LEU A 75 1.02 -5.49 9.83
CA LEU A 75 1.74 -5.54 8.55
C LEU A 75 2.57 -6.82 8.43
N ARG A 76 3.00 -7.41 9.55
CA ARG A 76 3.72 -8.69 9.56
C ARG A 76 2.82 -9.85 9.18
N GLN A 77 1.55 -9.87 9.63
CA GLN A 77 0.59 -10.88 9.19
C GLN A 77 0.32 -10.75 7.69
N LEU A 78 0.10 -9.52 7.20
CA LEU A 78 -0.07 -9.25 5.76
C LEU A 78 1.14 -9.74 4.93
N GLU A 79 2.37 -9.42 5.38
CA GLU A 79 3.63 -9.82 4.75
C GLU A 79 3.76 -11.36 4.63
N ARG A 80 3.26 -12.10 5.62
CA ARG A 80 3.50 -13.55 5.73
C ARG A 80 2.33 -14.43 5.32
N HIS A 81 1.19 -13.87 5.00
CA HIS A 81 0.01 -14.66 4.61
C HIS A 81 0.23 -15.27 3.22
N ALA A 82 0.48 -16.59 3.20
CA ALA A 82 0.94 -17.28 1.99
C ALA A 82 -0.08 -17.23 0.86
N GLU A 83 -1.33 -17.55 1.14
CA GLU A 83 -2.41 -17.67 0.14
C GLU A 83 -2.75 -16.29 -0.46
N LEU A 84 -2.84 -15.26 0.39
CA LEU A 84 -3.09 -13.88 -0.06
C LEU A 84 -1.93 -13.37 -0.92
N ASN A 85 -0.68 -13.61 -0.51
CA ASN A 85 0.48 -13.22 -1.30
C ASN A 85 0.60 -14.01 -2.60
N ALA A 86 0.24 -15.30 -2.61
CA ALA A 86 0.19 -16.10 -3.84
C ALA A 86 -0.83 -15.55 -4.84
N LEU A 87 -2.01 -15.10 -4.39
CA LEU A 87 -3.03 -14.49 -5.23
C LEU A 87 -2.52 -13.25 -5.98
N VAL A 88 -1.73 -12.40 -5.31
CA VAL A 88 -1.30 -11.09 -5.83
C VAL A 88 0.18 -11.04 -6.22
N ASN A 89 0.81 -12.17 -6.56
CA ASN A 89 2.23 -12.26 -6.95
C ASN A 89 3.19 -11.62 -5.93
N ASN A 90 2.95 -11.82 -4.64
CA ASN A 90 3.74 -11.32 -3.51
C ASN A 90 3.79 -9.77 -3.38
N VAL A 91 2.84 -9.06 -3.97
CA VAL A 91 2.80 -7.58 -3.90
C VAL A 91 2.81 -7.09 -2.45
N PHE A 92 2.05 -7.74 -1.54
CA PHE A 92 2.03 -7.30 -0.14
C PHE A 92 3.35 -7.61 0.59
N GLU A 93 3.96 -8.77 0.34
CA GLU A 93 5.29 -9.08 0.89
C GLU A 93 6.30 -8.01 0.49
N PHE A 94 6.39 -7.68 -0.80
CA PHE A 94 7.33 -6.66 -1.31
C PHE A 94 7.02 -5.25 -0.82
N ALA A 95 5.74 -4.87 -0.77
CA ALA A 95 5.33 -3.53 -0.34
C ALA A 95 5.64 -3.26 1.14
N VAL A 96 5.55 -4.28 2.01
CA VAL A 96 5.75 -4.07 3.46
C VAL A 96 7.12 -4.47 3.97
N HIS A 97 7.87 -5.31 3.25
CA HIS A 97 9.16 -5.86 3.70
C HIS A 97 10.14 -4.78 4.20
N ASP A 98 10.23 -3.66 3.47
CA ASP A 98 11.15 -2.57 3.78
C ASP A 98 10.53 -1.50 4.72
N ILE A 99 9.33 -1.73 5.23
CA ILE A 99 8.75 -0.81 6.22
C ILE A 99 9.47 -0.98 7.55
N VAL A 100 10.49 -0.16 7.75
CA VAL A 100 11.36 -0.04 8.93
C VAL A 100 11.95 -1.39 9.35
N GLY A 101 11.25 -2.17 10.14
CA GLY A 101 11.74 -3.45 10.67
C GLY A 101 10.60 -4.30 11.22
N VAL A 102 10.92 -5.58 11.55
CA VAL A 102 9.94 -6.56 12.03
C VAL A 102 9.18 -6.07 13.26
N GLN A 103 9.86 -5.37 14.19
CA GLN A 103 9.23 -4.85 15.41
C GLN A 103 8.12 -3.85 15.10
N LEU A 104 8.35 -2.95 14.13
CA LEU A 104 7.34 -2.00 13.70
C LEU A 104 6.21 -2.72 12.97
N ARG A 105 6.53 -3.64 12.05
CA ARG A 105 5.53 -4.41 11.29
C ARG A 105 4.67 -5.32 12.17
N ASN A 106 5.17 -5.79 13.31
CA ASN A 106 4.38 -6.51 14.32
C ASN A 106 3.41 -5.62 15.10
N THR A 107 3.53 -4.29 14.99
CA THR A 107 2.71 -3.32 15.74
C THR A 107 1.82 -2.49 14.84
N ALA A 108 2.34 -2.06 13.67
CA ALA A 108 1.59 -1.29 12.69
C ALA A 108 0.48 -2.17 12.10
N THR A 109 -0.74 -1.60 11.99
CA THR A 109 -1.92 -2.32 11.50
C THR A 109 -2.26 -1.93 10.06
N VAL A 110 -2.88 -2.85 9.34
CA VAL A 110 -3.37 -2.62 7.96
C VAL A 110 -4.41 -1.50 7.97
N GLY A 111 -5.41 -1.56 8.85
CA GLY A 111 -6.43 -0.51 8.96
C GLY A 111 -5.85 0.87 9.25
N GLY A 112 -4.84 0.96 10.15
CA GLY A 112 -4.16 2.22 10.43
C GLY A 112 -3.40 2.78 9.22
N SER A 113 -2.79 1.91 8.41
CA SER A 113 -2.06 2.28 7.20
C SER A 113 -3.00 2.79 6.08
N ILE A 114 -4.19 2.19 5.98
CA ILE A 114 -5.23 2.58 5.00
C ILE A 114 -5.97 3.85 5.45
N TYR A 115 -6.41 3.91 6.71
CA TYR A 115 -7.17 5.05 7.22
C TYR A 115 -6.39 6.37 7.16
N GLY A 116 -5.07 6.31 7.37
CA GLY A 116 -4.19 7.48 7.32
C GLY A 116 -4.11 8.13 5.94
N ARG A 117 -4.37 7.39 4.87
CA ARG A 117 -4.32 7.83 3.46
C ARG A 117 -3.06 8.62 3.13
N PHE A 118 -1.94 8.26 3.77
CA PHE A 118 -0.67 8.91 3.51
C PHE A 118 -0.19 8.56 2.09
N GLY A 119 0.18 9.58 1.32
CA GLY A 119 0.63 9.39 -0.05
C GLY A 119 1.93 8.59 -0.20
N PHE A 120 2.68 8.42 0.88
CA PHE A 120 3.89 7.57 0.94
C PHE A 120 3.60 6.13 1.42
N SER A 121 2.34 5.79 1.72
CA SER A 121 1.98 4.47 2.22
C SER A 121 2.14 3.41 1.13
N ASP A 122 3.16 2.58 1.27
CA ASP A 122 3.40 1.41 0.41
C ASP A 122 2.18 0.47 0.46
N VAL A 123 1.63 0.26 1.65
CA VAL A 123 0.43 -0.57 1.88
C VAL A 123 -0.77 -0.06 1.10
N LEU A 124 -1.08 1.25 1.21
CA LEU A 124 -2.22 1.83 0.51
C LEU A 124 -2.08 1.68 -1.02
N SER A 125 -0.88 1.92 -1.56
CA SER A 125 -0.64 1.79 -3.00
C SER A 125 -0.76 0.36 -3.48
N ALA A 126 -0.32 -0.61 -2.69
CA ALA A 126 -0.47 -2.02 -3.00
C ALA A 126 -1.95 -2.41 -3.13
N PHE A 127 -2.77 -2.07 -2.15
CA PHE A 127 -4.21 -2.33 -2.21
C PHE A 127 -4.92 -1.55 -3.32
N LEU A 128 -4.52 -0.29 -3.56
CA LEU A 128 -5.21 0.58 -4.53
C LEU A 128 -5.08 0.10 -5.99
N ALA A 129 -4.07 -0.69 -6.31
CA ALA A 129 -3.91 -1.31 -7.63
C ALA A 129 -4.77 -2.58 -7.81
N LEU A 130 -5.32 -3.13 -6.72
CA LEU A 130 -6.14 -4.34 -6.72
C LEU A 130 -7.62 -3.98 -6.64
N ASP A 131 -8.50 -4.92 -6.92
CA ASP A 131 -9.95 -4.79 -6.66
C ASP A 131 -10.21 -4.84 -5.16
N SER A 132 -10.08 -3.71 -4.53
CA SER A 132 -10.08 -3.58 -3.08
C SER A 132 -11.16 -2.65 -2.56
N TYR A 133 -11.68 -2.99 -1.38
CA TYR A 133 -12.70 -2.23 -0.68
C TYR A 133 -12.31 -2.02 0.79
N VAL A 134 -12.88 -1.01 1.41
CA VAL A 134 -12.94 -0.88 2.86
C VAL A 134 -14.36 -1.16 3.34
N GLU A 135 -14.49 -1.94 4.41
CA GLU A 135 -15.76 -2.12 5.13
C GLU A 135 -15.75 -1.20 6.35
N LEU A 136 -16.69 -0.28 6.36
CA LEU A 136 -16.86 0.75 7.38
C LEU A 136 -18.11 0.44 8.21
N THR A 137 -18.03 0.59 9.51
CA THR A 137 -19.18 0.34 10.40
C THR A 137 -20.37 1.22 10.07
N GLY A 138 -20.16 2.50 9.75
CA GLY A 138 -21.25 3.44 9.44
C GLY A 138 -21.62 3.49 7.96
N ALA A 139 -20.63 3.53 7.06
CA ALA A 139 -20.87 3.70 5.63
C ALA A 139 -20.97 2.38 4.85
N GLY A 140 -20.67 1.23 5.48
CA GLY A 140 -20.66 -0.06 4.80
C GLY A 140 -19.45 -0.24 3.87
N ARG A 141 -19.61 -1.03 2.82
CA ARG A 141 -18.55 -1.37 1.86
C ARG A 141 -18.35 -0.25 0.83
N VAL A 142 -17.14 0.26 0.74
CA VAL A 142 -16.76 1.38 -0.14
C VAL A 142 -15.54 0.96 -0.96
N PRO A 143 -15.51 1.16 -2.30
CA PRO A 143 -14.32 0.95 -3.11
C PRO A 143 -13.12 1.74 -2.55
N LEU A 144 -11.95 1.11 -2.48
CA LEU A 144 -10.77 1.76 -1.90
C LEU A 144 -10.38 3.03 -2.66
N ALA A 145 -10.54 3.04 -3.98
CA ALA A 145 -10.28 4.21 -4.81
C ALA A 145 -11.17 5.40 -4.41
N GLU A 146 -12.46 5.16 -4.18
CA GLU A 146 -13.38 6.20 -3.68
C GLU A 146 -13.01 6.63 -2.26
N PHE A 147 -12.73 5.68 -1.37
CA PHE A 147 -12.34 5.97 0.01
C PHE A 147 -11.12 6.88 0.10
N VAL A 148 -10.13 6.70 -0.79
CA VAL A 148 -8.91 7.54 -0.82
C VAL A 148 -9.26 8.99 -1.13
N ASP A 149 -10.23 9.23 -1.99
CA ASP A 149 -10.62 10.58 -2.43
C ASP A 149 -11.66 11.25 -1.53
N MET A 150 -12.35 10.47 -0.69
CA MET A 150 -13.28 11.01 0.30
C MET A 150 -12.60 12.05 1.21
N GLY A 151 -13.36 13.02 1.70
CA GLY A 151 -12.95 13.92 2.78
C GLY A 151 -12.64 13.16 4.08
N TYR A 152 -12.44 13.89 5.18
CA TYR A 152 -12.23 13.26 6.48
C TYR A 152 -13.46 12.46 6.90
N VAL A 153 -13.31 11.15 6.98
CA VAL A 153 -14.37 10.22 7.39
C VAL A 153 -14.20 9.89 8.86
N ARG A 154 -15.27 10.08 9.66
CA ARG A 154 -15.32 9.66 11.06
C ARG A 154 -16.05 8.33 11.16
N ASP A 155 -15.34 7.27 10.81
CA ASP A 155 -15.87 5.92 10.80
C ASP A 155 -14.82 4.93 11.30
N VAL A 156 -15.23 3.70 11.51
CA VAL A 156 -14.36 2.59 11.92
C VAL A 156 -14.18 1.67 10.72
N ILE A 157 -12.95 1.45 10.32
CA ILE A 157 -12.63 0.38 9.35
C ILE A 157 -12.68 -0.94 10.10
N GLU A 158 -13.53 -1.86 9.64
CA GLU A 158 -13.58 -3.23 10.12
C GLU A 158 -12.65 -4.12 9.31
N HIS A 159 -12.78 -4.10 7.98
CA HIS A 159 -11.97 -4.92 7.09
C HIS A 159 -11.47 -4.12 5.89
N ILE A 160 -10.37 -4.58 5.35
CA ILE A 160 -9.94 -4.30 3.98
C ILE A 160 -10.18 -5.58 3.18
N VAL A 161 -10.88 -5.46 2.07
CA VAL A 161 -11.27 -6.60 1.24
C VAL A 161 -10.49 -6.58 -0.06
N VAL A 162 -10.03 -7.74 -0.51
CA VAL A 162 -9.44 -7.97 -1.83
C VAL A 162 -10.26 -9.05 -2.53
N VAL A 163 -10.92 -8.69 -3.63
CA VAL A 163 -11.66 -9.63 -4.46
C VAL A 163 -10.68 -10.51 -5.22
N LYS A 164 -10.99 -11.79 -5.34
CA LYS A 164 -10.13 -12.74 -6.06
C LYS A 164 -10.29 -12.59 -7.57
N HIS A 165 -9.19 -12.33 -8.25
CA HIS A 165 -9.03 -12.35 -9.69
C HIS A 165 -7.77 -13.14 -10.03
N ASP A 166 -7.57 -13.47 -11.30
CA ASP A 166 -6.28 -13.94 -11.81
C ASP A 166 -5.35 -12.73 -11.98
N TYR A 167 -4.77 -12.30 -10.86
CA TYR A 167 -3.91 -11.13 -10.85
C TYR A 167 -2.56 -11.40 -11.49
N ARG A 168 -2.09 -10.46 -12.31
CA ARG A 168 -0.68 -10.27 -12.61
C ARG A 168 -0.25 -8.95 -12.00
N ALA A 169 0.54 -9.00 -10.98
CA ALA A 169 0.84 -7.79 -10.22
C ALA A 169 2.30 -7.71 -9.80
N SER A 170 2.79 -6.49 -9.62
CA SER A 170 4.11 -6.24 -9.06
C SER A 170 4.14 -4.92 -8.29
N TYR A 171 5.11 -4.82 -7.38
CA TYR A 171 5.39 -3.61 -6.60
C TYR A 171 6.85 -3.23 -6.79
N GLU A 172 7.11 -1.94 -7.06
CA GLU A 172 8.44 -1.37 -7.24
C GLU A 172 8.60 -0.10 -6.42
N ALA A 173 9.74 0.07 -5.77
CA ALA A 173 10.03 1.27 -4.99
C ALA A 173 11.48 1.72 -5.12
N VAL A 174 11.67 3.04 -5.07
CA VAL A 174 13.01 3.65 -4.95
C VAL A 174 13.12 4.32 -3.60
N ARG A 175 14.12 3.91 -2.82
CA ARG A 175 14.42 4.41 -1.48
C ARG A 175 15.87 4.91 -1.42
N LYS A 176 16.18 5.84 -0.50
CA LYS A 176 17.58 6.25 -0.25
C LYS A 176 18.35 5.21 0.57
N ALA A 177 17.66 4.52 1.46
CA ALA A 177 18.14 3.38 2.23
C ALA A 177 17.02 2.35 2.32
N ALA A 178 17.34 1.08 2.51
CA ALA A 178 16.40 -0.04 2.44
C ALA A 178 15.15 0.14 3.31
N THR A 179 15.29 0.69 4.50
CA THR A 179 14.19 0.84 5.46
C THR A 179 13.64 2.26 5.56
N ASP A 180 14.06 3.17 4.67
CA ASP A 180 13.59 4.56 4.64
C ASP A 180 12.25 4.68 3.91
N PHE A 181 11.60 5.83 4.05
CA PHE A 181 10.43 6.15 3.21
C PHE A 181 10.80 6.15 1.73
N PRO A 182 9.90 5.69 0.86
CA PRO A 182 10.16 5.70 -0.57
C PRO A 182 10.28 7.13 -1.12
N SER A 183 11.22 7.33 -2.03
CA SER A 183 11.25 8.51 -2.88
C SER A 183 10.10 8.49 -3.87
N LEU A 184 9.81 7.29 -4.41
CA LEU A 184 8.69 6.97 -5.27
C LEU A 184 8.42 5.46 -5.19
N HIS A 185 7.16 5.06 -5.33
CA HIS A 185 6.78 3.67 -5.53
C HIS A 185 5.65 3.55 -6.54
N VAL A 186 5.60 2.40 -7.18
CA VAL A 186 4.58 2.04 -8.17
C VAL A 186 4.10 0.62 -7.89
N THR A 187 2.79 0.43 -7.90
CA THR A 187 2.18 -0.89 -7.98
C THR A 187 1.47 -1.00 -9.32
N ALA A 188 1.72 -2.06 -10.07
CA ALA A 188 1.01 -2.37 -11.29
C ALA A 188 0.28 -3.70 -11.14
N ALA A 189 -0.99 -3.75 -11.54
CA ALA A 189 -1.78 -4.96 -11.54
C ALA A 189 -2.64 -5.04 -12.79
N TRP A 190 -2.72 -6.23 -13.38
CA TRP A 190 -3.65 -6.60 -14.44
C TRP A 190 -4.72 -7.50 -13.85
N TRP A 191 -5.97 -7.14 -14.05
CA TRP A 191 -7.16 -7.91 -13.70
C TRP A 191 -8.37 -7.34 -14.44
N ASP A 192 -9.39 -8.14 -14.63
CA ASP A 192 -10.61 -7.77 -15.38
C ASP A 192 -10.31 -7.09 -16.73
N ASN A 193 -9.34 -7.65 -17.48
CA ASN A 193 -8.88 -7.16 -18.77
C ASN A 193 -8.41 -5.69 -18.78
N SER A 194 -7.90 -5.18 -17.67
CA SER A 194 -7.42 -3.81 -17.55
C SER A 194 -6.18 -3.69 -16.65
N TRP A 195 -5.32 -2.72 -16.98
CA TRP A 195 -4.21 -2.33 -16.13
C TRP A 195 -4.64 -1.30 -15.09
N HIS A 196 -4.15 -1.51 -13.87
CA HIS A 196 -4.31 -0.63 -12.73
C HIS A 196 -2.92 -0.27 -12.21
N VAL A 197 -2.50 0.98 -12.38
CA VAL A 197 -1.16 1.44 -12.04
C VAL A 197 -1.25 2.54 -11.00
N THR A 198 -0.79 2.25 -9.80
CA THR A 198 -0.77 3.22 -8.70
C THR A 198 0.62 3.84 -8.56
N VAL A 199 0.68 5.17 -8.49
CA VAL A 199 1.92 5.92 -8.24
C VAL A 199 1.80 6.66 -6.90
N GLY A 200 2.66 6.32 -5.95
CA GLY A 200 2.69 6.92 -4.61
C GLY A 200 4.03 7.57 -4.26
N ALA A 201 4.14 8.07 -3.05
CA ALA A 201 5.29 8.84 -2.53
C ALA A 201 5.62 10.12 -3.32
N ARG A 202 4.59 10.75 -3.92
CA ARG A 202 4.73 11.97 -4.72
C ARG A 202 4.67 13.28 -3.92
N PRO A 203 4.81 13.34 -2.59
CA PRO A 203 4.26 14.23 -1.56
C PRO A 203 2.86 14.79 -1.85
N LEU A 204 2.04 13.94 -2.42
CA LEU A 204 0.62 14.10 -2.71
C LEU A 204 -0.07 12.75 -2.43
N ARG A 205 -1.40 12.68 -2.55
CA ARG A 205 -2.10 11.40 -2.48
C ARG A 205 -1.58 10.42 -3.54
N ALA A 206 -1.57 9.13 -3.22
CA ALA A 206 -1.35 8.10 -4.23
C ALA A 206 -2.42 8.22 -5.33
N THR A 207 -2.02 8.06 -6.57
CA THR A 207 -2.92 8.18 -7.73
C THR A 207 -2.98 6.85 -8.44
N LEU A 208 -4.20 6.39 -8.69
CA LEU A 208 -4.49 5.25 -9.55
C LEU A 208 -4.69 5.75 -10.99
N LEU A 209 -3.96 5.17 -11.93
CA LEU A 209 -4.19 5.25 -13.37
C LEU A 209 -4.80 3.93 -13.82
N GLN A 210 -5.91 3.97 -14.56
CA GLN A 210 -6.59 2.78 -15.07
C GLN A 210 -7.17 3.03 -16.47
N GLY A 211 -7.36 1.96 -17.23
CA GLY A 211 -7.89 2.05 -18.60
C GLY A 211 -7.06 3.00 -19.48
N GLU A 212 -7.71 3.89 -20.20
CA GLU A 212 -7.05 4.83 -21.12
C GLU A 212 -6.05 5.76 -20.43
N ALA A 213 -6.25 6.07 -19.13
CA ALA A 213 -5.37 6.96 -18.38
C ALA A 213 -3.96 6.40 -18.18
N CYS A 214 -3.78 5.07 -18.19
CA CYS A 214 -2.43 4.46 -18.12
C CYS A 214 -1.81 4.24 -19.50
N GLY A 215 -2.58 4.33 -20.59
CA GLY A 215 -2.12 4.10 -21.97
C GLY A 215 -1.84 2.64 -22.30
N LEU A 216 -2.37 1.71 -21.51
CA LEU A 216 -2.17 0.26 -21.65
C LEU A 216 -3.52 -0.41 -21.94
N SER A 217 -3.58 -1.28 -22.94
CA SER A 217 -4.80 -1.99 -23.32
C SER A 217 -4.66 -3.51 -23.36
N ALA A 218 -3.44 -4.02 -23.54
CA ALA A 218 -3.16 -5.44 -23.65
C ALA A 218 -2.54 -5.97 -22.35
N GLU A 219 -2.79 -7.23 -22.02
CA GLU A 219 -2.17 -7.94 -20.89
C GLU A 219 -0.64 -7.96 -20.98
N GLN A 220 -0.13 -8.13 -22.21
CA GLN A 220 1.28 -7.98 -22.57
C GLN A 220 1.46 -6.72 -23.42
N PRO A 221 1.74 -5.56 -22.80
CA PRO A 221 1.81 -4.30 -23.50
C PRO A 221 2.94 -4.27 -24.52
N SER A 222 2.66 -3.64 -25.66
CA SER A 222 3.66 -3.27 -26.67
C SER A 222 4.60 -2.18 -26.15
N GLU A 223 5.73 -1.98 -26.82
CA GLU A 223 6.64 -0.88 -26.48
C GLU A 223 6.01 0.50 -26.63
N ASP A 224 5.10 0.69 -27.60
CA ASP A 224 4.41 1.96 -27.78
C ASP A 224 3.43 2.23 -26.63
N GLU A 225 2.76 1.21 -26.11
CA GLU A 225 1.95 1.32 -24.91
C GLU A 225 2.81 1.62 -23.67
N LEU A 226 3.98 1.00 -23.54
CA LEU A 226 4.92 1.33 -22.44
C LEU A 226 5.43 2.78 -22.54
N ARG A 227 5.61 3.32 -23.75
CA ARG A 227 5.92 4.75 -23.95
C ARG A 227 4.72 5.65 -23.59
N ALA A 228 3.50 5.22 -23.90
CA ALA A 228 2.28 5.94 -23.49
C ALA A 228 2.15 5.97 -21.97
N LEU A 229 2.36 4.84 -21.29
CA LEU A 229 2.44 4.79 -19.81
C LEU A 229 3.51 5.76 -19.27
N ALA A 230 4.70 5.77 -19.87
CA ALA A 230 5.78 6.66 -19.47
C ALA A 230 5.36 8.14 -19.56
N ALA A 231 4.63 8.52 -20.61
CA ALA A 231 4.08 9.87 -20.78
C ALA A 231 3.02 10.17 -19.69
N SER A 232 2.09 9.26 -19.46
CA SER A 232 1.02 9.41 -18.48
C SER A 232 1.58 9.61 -17.06
N VAL A 233 2.55 8.78 -16.62
CA VAL A 233 3.13 8.93 -15.27
C VAL A 233 3.99 10.18 -15.13
N ARG A 234 4.73 10.60 -16.19
CA ARG A 234 5.49 11.86 -16.19
C ARG A 234 4.60 13.10 -16.10
N ALA A 235 3.39 13.03 -16.62
CA ALA A 235 2.41 14.13 -16.59
C ALA A 235 1.80 14.35 -15.20
N LEU A 236 1.93 13.38 -14.28
CA LEU A 236 1.45 13.53 -12.91
C LEU A 236 2.16 14.67 -12.18
N SER A 237 1.46 15.27 -11.22
CA SER A 237 2.07 16.27 -10.32
C SER A 237 3.00 15.59 -9.31
N TYR A 238 4.16 16.18 -9.07
CA TYR A 238 5.16 15.73 -8.11
C TYR A 238 5.55 16.84 -7.17
N GLY A 239 5.67 16.55 -5.88
CA GLY A 239 6.15 17.46 -4.86
C GLY A 239 7.61 17.21 -4.47
N THR A 240 8.18 18.15 -3.72
CA THR A 240 9.54 18.08 -3.15
C THR A 240 9.47 17.90 -1.63
N ASN A 241 10.30 17.01 -1.08
CA ASN A 241 10.52 16.85 0.35
C ASN A 241 11.91 16.26 0.61
N LEU A 242 12.20 15.83 1.86
CA LEU A 242 13.51 15.27 2.26
C LEU A 242 13.92 14.02 1.45
N TRP A 243 12.97 13.25 0.93
CA TRP A 243 13.23 11.99 0.21
C TRP A 243 13.41 12.17 -1.29
N GLY A 244 13.19 13.36 -1.83
CA GLY A 244 13.45 13.65 -3.24
C GLY A 244 12.81 14.94 -3.72
N SER A 245 13.40 15.52 -4.78
CA SER A 245 12.81 16.66 -5.48
C SER A 245 11.70 16.21 -6.44
N ALA A 246 10.82 17.14 -6.83
CA ALA A 246 9.80 16.91 -7.84
C ALA A 246 10.39 16.42 -9.16
N ASP A 247 11.51 17.06 -9.59
CA ASP A 247 12.20 16.70 -10.83
C ASP A 247 12.81 15.30 -10.79
N TYR A 248 13.43 14.92 -9.66
CA TYR A 248 13.94 13.59 -9.45
C TYR A 248 12.82 12.55 -9.57
N ARG A 249 11.70 12.75 -8.86
CA ARG A 249 10.54 11.85 -8.92
C ARG A 249 9.96 11.73 -10.31
N ARG A 250 9.83 12.84 -11.04
CA ARG A 250 9.36 12.84 -12.43
C ARG A 250 10.29 12.05 -13.34
N ARG A 251 11.62 12.16 -13.15
CA ARG A 251 12.60 11.40 -13.94
C ARG A 251 12.48 9.90 -13.69
N ILE A 252 12.38 9.45 -12.43
CA ILE A 252 12.33 8.04 -12.08
C ILE A 252 10.95 7.41 -12.29
N SER A 253 9.88 8.18 -12.48
CA SER A 253 8.51 7.67 -12.54
C SER A 253 8.28 6.73 -13.73
N ALA A 254 8.74 7.10 -14.91
CA ALA A 254 8.57 6.30 -16.11
C ALA A 254 9.34 4.96 -16.05
N PRO A 255 10.65 4.93 -15.78
CA PRO A 255 11.36 3.67 -15.69
C PRO A 255 10.81 2.77 -14.56
N LEU A 256 10.37 3.35 -13.43
CA LEU A 256 9.79 2.57 -12.35
C LEU A 256 8.44 1.97 -12.73
N ALA A 257 7.57 2.74 -13.41
CA ALA A 257 6.27 2.26 -13.86
C ALA A 257 6.41 1.18 -14.95
N ILE A 258 7.32 1.38 -15.90
CA ILE A 258 7.62 0.37 -16.93
C ILE A 258 8.16 -0.91 -16.28
N GLN A 259 9.06 -0.79 -15.30
CA GLN A 259 9.59 -1.94 -14.57
C GLN A 259 8.47 -2.72 -13.85
N ALA A 260 7.54 -2.02 -13.18
CA ALA A 260 6.41 -2.64 -12.52
C ALA A 260 5.51 -3.40 -13.52
N VAL A 261 5.12 -2.74 -14.61
CA VAL A 261 4.29 -3.39 -15.64
C VAL A 261 5.02 -4.57 -16.29
N ARG A 262 6.28 -4.40 -16.65
CA ARG A 262 7.12 -5.46 -17.24
C ARG A 262 7.14 -6.72 -16.37
N ARG A 263 7.37 -6.55 -15.05
CA ARG A 263 7.41 -7.67 -14.11
C ARG A 263 6.05 -8.34 -13.96
N ALA A 264 4.99 -7.54 -13.85
CA ALA A 264 3.63 -8.07 -13.77
C ALA A 264 3.23 -8.83 -15.04
N ALA A 265 3.56 -8.30 -16.22
CA ALA A 265 3.24 -8.91 -17.51
C ALA A 265 4.16 -10.08 -17.89
N GLY A 266 5.31 -10.24 -17.22
CA GLY A 266 6.31 -11.26 -17.57
C GLY A 266 6.97 -11.02 -18.92
N ILE A 267 7.16 -9.75 -19.34
CA ILE A 267 7.74 -9.39 -20.63
C ILE A 267 9.16 -8.85 -20.47
N GLU A 268 9.99 -9.05 -21.52
CA GLU A 268 11.32 -8.46 -21.61
C GLU A 268 11.28 -7.16 -22.45
N LEU A 269 12.13 -6.19 -22.08
CA LEU A 269 12.28 -4.96 -22.86
C LEU A 269 13.28 -5.17 -23.99
N SER A 270 13.02 -4.54 -25.16
CA SER A 270 14.06 -4.45 -26.19
C SER A 270 15.26 -3.65 -25.70
N ALA A 271 16.42 -3.90 -26.31
CA ALA A 271 17.63 -3.14 -26.03
C ALA A 271 17.47 -1.64 -26.32
N ALA A 272 16.56 -1.26 -27.24
CA ALA A 272 16.26 0.13 -27.54
C ALA A 272 15.52 0.82 -26.41
N LEU A 273 14.41 0.26 -25.94
CA LEU A 273 13.62 0.80 -24.84
C LEU A 273 14.40 0.77 -23.53
N ALA A 274 15.18 -0.29 -23.27
CA ALA A 274 16.04 -0.36 -22.12
C ALA A 274 17.05 0.81 -22.08
N ARG A 275 17.69 1.17 -23.21
CA ARG A 275 18.61 2.32 -23.29
C ARG A 275 17.91 3.66 -23.08
N GLU A 276 16.68 3.84 -23.57
CA GLU A 276 15.87 5.06 -23.31
C GLU A 276 15.66 5.26 -21.79
N LEU A 277 15.61 4.18 -21.03
CA LEU A 277 15.39 4.18 -19.58
C LEU A 277 16.72 4.26 -18.77
N GLU A 278 17.84 3.81 -19.33
CA GLU A 278 19.17 3.77 -18.67
C GLU A 278 19.73 5.16 -18.27
N GLY A 279 19.26 6.24 -18.87
CA GLY A 279 19.60 7.60 -18.46
C GLY A 279 19.16 7.97 -17.04
N VAL A 280 18.38 7.09 -16.39
CA VAL A 280 17.95 7.19 -15.00
C VAL A 280 18.47 5.99 -14.25
N GLN A 281 19.61 6.13 -13.55
CA GLN A 281 20.05 5.09 -12.63
C GLN A 281 19.01 4.95 -11.52
N ILE A 282 18.13 3.95 -11.64
CA ILE A 282 17.38 3.45 -10.50
C ILE A 282 18.43 2.70 -9.66
N PRO A 283 18.68 3.13 -8.41
CA PRO A 283 19.58 2.37 -7.55
C PRO A 283 19.09 0.92 -7.51
N LYS A 284 19.93 -0.03 -7.84
CA LYS A 284 19.65 -1.47 -7.78
C LYS A 284 19.55 -1.93 -6.32
N PHE A 285 18.67 -1.34 -5.54
CA PHE A 285 18.43 -1.76 -4.18
C PHE A 285 17.25 -2.71 -4.15
N ALA A 286 17.55 -3.94 -3.81
CA ALA A 286 16.69 -4.92 -3.14
C ALA A 286 15.77 -5.80 -3.97
N THR A 287 15.32 -5.47 -5.17
CA THR A 287 14.35 -6.35 -5.85
C THR A 287 14.97 -7.51 -6.63
N ASP A 288 16.17 -7.34 -7.19
CA ASP A 288 16.81 -8.41 -7.98
C ASP A 288 17.43 -9.54 -7.13
N GLU A 289 17.84 -9.25 -5.88
CA GLU A 289 18.37 -10.28 -4.98
C GLU A 289 17.26 -11.14 -4.34
N TYR A 290 16.05 -10.61 -4.18
CA TYR A 290 14.94 -11.36 -3.58
C TYR A 290 14.21 -12.27 -4.58
N SER A 291 14.14 -11.91 -5.85
CA SER A 291 13.59 -12.77 -6.90
C SER A 291 14.42 -14.04 -7.14
N CYS A 292 15.75 -13.99 -6.87
CA CYS A 292 16.64 -15.14 -7.00
C CYS A 292 16.59 -16.12 -5.83
N ARG A 293 16.04 -15.79 -4.67
CA ARG A 293 16.09 -16.66 -3.48
C ARG A 293 14.94 -17.63 -3.33
N ARG A 294 13.93 -17.57 -4.19
CA ARG A 294 12.84 -18.56 -4.21
C ARG A 294 12.64 -19.12 -5.61
N ALA A 295 13.59 -19.95 -6.04
CA ALA A 295 13.28 -20.96 -7.05
C ALA A 295 12.28 -21.96 -6.41
N PRO A 296 11.22 -22.41 -7.13
CA PRO A 296 10.30 -23.41 -6.61
C PRO A 296 11.07 -24.70 -6.34
N GLY A 297 11.15 -25.12 -5.08
CA GLY A 297 11.75 -26.40 -4.68
C GLY A 297 12.75 -26.38 -3.53
N VAL A 298 12.98 -25.26 -2.83
CA VAL A 298 13.85 -25.28 -1.63
C VAL A 298 13.00 -25.51 -0.38
N ASP A 299 13.15 -26.69 0.19
CA ASP A 299 12.54 -27.17 1.42
C ASP A 299 12.91 -26.26 2.61
N SER A 300 11.91 -25.87 3.38
CA SER A 300 12.03 -24.97 4.53
C SER A 300 12.67 -25.61 5.78
N SER A 301 13.25 -26.81 5.66
CA SER A 301 13.83 -27.57 6.77
C SER A 301 15.31 -27.30 7.06
N GLU A 302 16.02 -26.52 6.24
CA GLU A 302 17.49 -26.32 6.38
C GLU A 302 17.93 -24.94 6.93
N VAL A 303 17.04 -24.13 7.48
CA VAL A 303 17.42 -22.90 8.18
C VAL A 303 16.98 -22.97 9.62
N ARG A 304 17.82 -23.55 10.44
CA ARG A 304 17.80 -23.41 11.91
C ARG A 304 18.62 -22.21 12.35
#